data_ff1965e902eb7d7e9189e6629320241a
#
_entry.id   ff1965e902eb7d7e9189e6629320241a
#
_cell.length_a   1.000
_cell.length_b   1.000
_cell.length_c   1.000
_cell.angle_alpha   90.00
_cell.angle_beta   90.00
_cell.angle_gamma   90.00
#
_symmetry.space_group_name_H-M   'P 1'
#
loop_
_entity.id
_entity.type
_entity.pdbx_description
1 polymer ?
#
loop_
_entity_poly.entity_id
_entity_poly.type
_entity_poly.pdbx_seq_one_letter_code
_entity_poly.pdbx_strand_id
1 'polypeptide(L)'
;MVVGLGIDVASVERIRVALTRFGDRFWQRILTENEQADLATRPDRALALAGRFAAKEAAAKALGGQPDVWWHDVEIRPDSRGAPRLELLGSARAHAERLGVRRILVSISHDAGVAAAVVVLDGQ
;
A
#
# COMPACT_ATOMS: atom_id res chain seq x y z
N MET A 1 20.25 4.41 7.50
CA MET A 1 20.33 5.32 6.33
C MET A 1 19.13 5.09 5.43
N VAL A 2 18.50 6.16 4.98
CA VAL A 2 17.38 6.04 4.02
C VAL A 2 17.93 5.59 2.68
N VAL A 3 17.39 4.48 2.16
CA VAL A 3 17.81 3.93 0.86
C VAL A 3 16.68 4.05 -0.19
N GLY A 4 15.49 4.43 0.23
CA GLY A 4 14.38 4.64 -0.69
C GLY A 4 13.27 5.46 -0.04
N LEU A 5 12.58 6.24 -0.86
CA LEU A 5 11.47 7.09 -0.42
C LEU A 5 10.41 7.12 -1.50
N GLY A 6 9.18 6.93 -1.13
CA GLY A 6 8.06 7.02 -2.06
C GLY A 6 6.89 7.75 -1.43
N ILE A 7 6.20 8.52 -2.24
CA ILE A 7 4.95 9.18 -1.87
C ILE A 7 3.95 8.99 -2.99
N ASP A 8 2.70 8.79 -2.63
CA ASP A 8 1.63 8.70 -3.60
C ASP A 8 0.34 9.27 -3.04
N VAL A 9 -0.50 9.74 -3.95
CA VAL A 9 -1.83 10.29 -3.64
C VAL A 9 -2.85 9.58 -4.51
N ALA A 10 -3.96 9.19 -3.90
CA ALA A 10 -5.04 8.52 -4.61
C ALA A 10 -6.35 9.28 -4.39
N SER A 11 -7.08 9.54 -5.47
CA SER A 11 -8.42 10.09 -5.39
C SER A 11 -9.39 9.03 -4.90
N VAL A 12 -10.08 9.30 -3.79
CA VAL A 12 -11.09 8.38 -3.25
C VAL A 12 -12.22 8.19 -4.26
N GLU A 13 -12.59 9.25 -4.98
CA GLU A 13 -13.65 9.17 -5.99
C GLU A 13 -13.25 8.29 -7.18
N ARG A 14 -12.00 8.37 -7.62
CA ARG A 14 -11.51 7.47 -8.69
C ARG A 14 -11.54 6.02 -8.26
N ILE A 15 -11.16 5.74 -7.02
CA ILE A 15 -11.25 4.38 -6.46
C ILE A 15 -12.70 3.93 -6.38
N ARG A 16 -13.62 4.82 -5.97
CA ARG A 16 -15.05 4.51 -5.90
C ARG A 16 -15.62 4.16 -7.26
N VAL A 17 -15.25 4.92 -8.29
CA VAL A 17 -15.65 4.65 -9.68
C VAL A 17 -15.13 3.27 -10.13
N ALA A 18 -13.86 2.96 -9.84
CA ALA A 18 -13.28 1.67 -10.19
C ALA A 18 -13.98 0.51 -9.47
N LEU A 19 -14.29 0.67 -8.19
CA LEU A 19 -15.04 -0.34 -7.42
C LEU A 19 -16.45 -0.56 -7.99
N THR A 20 -17.13 0.52 -8.38
CA THR A 20 -18.45 0.43 -9.00
C THR A 20 -18.38 -0.29 -10.33
N ARG A 21 -17.37 0.01 -11.13
CA ARG A 21 -17.22 -0.55 -12.48
C ARG A 21 -16.76 -2.00 -12.48
N PHE A 22 -15.76 -2.34 -11.65
CA PHE A 22 -15.11 -3.64 -11.68
C PHE A 22 -15.48 -4.53 -10.49
N GLY A 23 -16.11 -3.99 -9.46
CA GLY A 23 -16.60 -4.73 -8.31
C GLY A 23 -15.51 -5.41 -7.51
N ASP A 24 -15.82 -6.60 -6.99
CA ASP A 24 -14.92 -7.35 -6.12
C ASP A 24 -13.61 -7.76 -6.81
N ARG A 25 -13.59 -7.84 -8.14
CA ARG A 25 -12.37 -8.15 -8.88
C ARG A 25 -11.29 -7.09 -8.66
N PHE A 26 -11.67 -5.81 -8.63
CA PHE A 26 -10.74 -4.72 -8.36
C PHE A 26 -10.23 -4.78 -6.93
N TRP A 27 -11.13 -5.00 -5.98
CA TRP A 27 -10.82 -5.16 -4.56
C TRP A 27 -9.79 -6.29 -4.35
N GLN A 28 -10.07 -7.46 -4.91
CA GLN A 28 -9.22 -8.64 -4.79
C GLN A 28 -7.88 -8.49 -5.51
N ARG A 29 -7.85 -7.74 -6.59
CA ARG A 29 -6.61 -7.50 -7.35
C ARG A 29 -5.62 -6.66 -6.55
N ILE A 30 -6.09 -5.67 -5.82
CA ILE A 30 -5.24 -4.75 -5.07
C ILE A 30 -4.87 -5.31 -3.69
N LEU A 31 -5.82 -5.97 -3.02
CA LEU A 31 -5.69 -6.39 -1.64
C LEU A 31 -5.34 -7.87 -1.51
N THR A 32 -4.42 -8.18 -0.60
CA THR A 32 -4.18 -9.56 -0.18
C THR A 32 -5.39 -10.07 0.60
N GLU A 33 -5.47 -11.39 0.79
CA GLU A 33 -6.56 -11.97 1.59
C GLU A 33 -6.59 -11.42 3.02
N ASN A 34 -5.43 -11.22 3.63
CA ASN A 34 -5.34 -10.62 4.96
C ASN A 34 -5.86 -9.20 4.98
N GLU A 35 -5.50 -8.39 3.99
CA GLU A 35 -5.99 -7.03 3.88
C GLU A 35 -7.50 -6.99 3.65
N GLN A 36 -8.03 -7.89 2.83
CA GLN A 36 -9.46 -8.00 2.61
C GLN A 36 -10.20 -8.29 3.92
N ALA A 37 -9.67 -9.20 4.73
CA ALA A 37 -10.25 -9.52 6.03
C ALA A 37 -10.19 -8.31 6.98
N ASP A 38 -9.05 -7.61 7.02
CA ASP A 38 -8.87 -6.44 7.88
C ASP A 38 -9.85 -5.31 7.52
N LEU A 39 -10.18 -5.16 6.24
CA LEU A 39 -11.03 -4.07 5.75
C LEU A 39 -12.49 -4.46 5.55
N ALA A 40 -12.86 -5.72 5.80
CA ALA A 40 -14.18 -6.26 5.48
C ALA A 40 -15.33 -5.50 6.16
N THR A 41 -15.08 -4.94 7.36
CA THR A 41 -16.11 -4.25 8.13
C THR A 41 -16.03 -2.72 8.02
N ARG A 42 -15.12 -2.20 7.20
CA ARG A 42 -15.01 -0.75 7.03
C ARG A 42 -16.23 -0.20 6.32
N PRO A 43 -16.84 0.89 6.85
CA PRO A 43 -18.06 1.43 6.25
C PRO A 43 -17.85 2.08 4.89
N ASP A 44 -16.68 2.66 4.64
CA ASP A 44 -16.33 3.26 3.35
C ASP A 44 -15.23 2.44 2.70
N ARG A 45 -15.63 1.54 1.79
CA ARG A 45 -14.69 0.66 1.08
C ARG A 45 -13.75 1.44 0.18
N ALA A 46 -14.24 2.48 -0.46
CA ALA A 46 -13.42 3.29 -1.37
C ALA A 46 -12.32 4.02 -0.62
N LEU A 47 -12.63 4.61 0.53
CA LEU A 47 -11.64 5.28 1.36
C LEU A 47 -10.60 4.28 1.88
N ALA A 48 -11.05 3.13 2.37
CA ALA A 48 -10.15 2.09 2.89
C ALA A 48 -9.20 1.58 1.80
N LEU A 49 -9.74 1.33 0.61
CA LEU A 49 -8.93 0.87 -0.52
C LEU A 49 -7.98 1.95 -1.01
N ALA A 50 -8.43 3.21 -1.05
CA ALA A 50 -7.58 4.32 -1.51
C ALA A 50 -6.31 4.45 -0.67
N GLY A 51 -6.42 4.30 0.65
CA GLY A 51 -5.27 4.32 1.54
C GLY A 51 -4.27 3.20 1.24
N ARG A 52 -4.77 1.98 1.07
CA ARG A 52 -3.93 0.83 0.73
C ARG A 52 -3.32 0.98 -0.67
N PHE A 53 -4.11 1.45 -1.63
CA PHE A 53 -3.66 1.70 -2.99
C PHE A 53 -2.49 2.71 -3.00
N ALA A 54 -2.66 3.84 -2.33
CA ALA A 54 -1.61 4.86 -2.23
C ALA A 54 -0.34 4.31 -1.58
N ALA A 55 -0.48 3.52 -0.50
CA ALA A 55 0.67 2.94 0.19
C ALA A 55 1.44 1.95 -0.69
N LYS A 56 0.73 1.13 -1.46
CA LYS A 56 1.37 0.17 -2.37
C LYS A 56 2.10 0.86 -3.51
N GLU A 57 1.50 1.91 -4.08
CA GLU A 57 2.15 2.74 -5.10
C GLU A 57 3.38 3.46 -4.52
N ALA A 58 3.27 4.00 -3.31
CA ALA A 58 4.39 4.64 -2.63
C ALA A 58 5.54 3.66 -2.39
N ALA A 59 5.22 2.42 -2.00
CA ALA A 59 6.20 1.36 -1.82
C ALA A 59 6.93 1.04 -3.12
N ALA A 60 6.19 0.94 -4.23
CA ALA A 60 6.79 0.68 -5.55
C ALA A 60 7.76 1.81 -5.93
N LYS A 61 7.37 3.06 -5.69
CA LYS A 61 8.25 4.21 -5.94
C LYS A 61 9.51 4.17 -5.07
N ALA A 62 9.35 3.82 -3.79
CA ALA A 62 10.48 3.70 -2.88
C ALA A 62 11.46 2.61 -3.32
N LEU A 63 10.96 1.54 -3.93
CA LEU A 63 11.77 0.46 -4.47
C LEU A 63 12.38 0.76 -5.85
N GLY A 64 12.17 1.95 -6.37
CA GLY A 64 12.73 2.39 -7.64
C GLY A 64 11.79 2.22 -8.84
N GLY A 65 10.49 2.01 -8.58
CA GLY A 65 9.50 1.91 -9.64
C GLY A 65 9.57 0.61 -10.43
N GLN A 66 9.96 -0.49 -9.80
CA GLN A 66 10.09 -1.78 -10.48
C GLN A 66 8.75 -2.26 -11.02
N PRO A 67 8.66 -2.60 -12.32
CA PRO A 67 7.38 -2.97 -12.93
C PRO A 67 6.86 -4.34 -12.51
N ASP A 68 7.69 -5.19 -11.94
CA ASP A 68 7.34 -6.54 -11.50
C ASP A 68 7.02 -6.63 -9.99
N VAL A 69 6.84 -5.48 -9.34
CA VAL A 69 6.30 -5.46 -7.97
C VAL A 69 4.78 -5.56 -8.03
N TRP A 70 4.26 -6.71 -7.64
CA TRP A 70 2.83 -6.99 -7.68
C TRP A 70 2.11 -6.41 -6.47
N TRP A 71 0.80 -6.11 -6.62
CA TRP A 71 -0.03 -5.60 -5.54
C TRP A 71 0.00 -6.50 -4.30
N HIS A 72 0.04 -7.82 -4.49
CA HIS A 72 0.03 -8.78 -3.39
C HIS A 72 1.40 -9.01 -2.75
N ASP A 73 2.45 -8.45 -3.31
CA ASP A 73 3.79 -8.48 -2.73
C ASP A 73 4.02 -7.36 -1.72
N VAL A 74 3.08 -6.45 -1.60
CA VAL A 74 3.11 -5.35 -0.63
C VAL A 74 1.86 -5.46 0.23
N GLU A 75 2.04 -5.77 1.50
CA GLU A 75 0.91 -5.97 2.41
C GLU A 75 0.95 -4.96 3.53
N ILE A 76 -0.16 -4.25 3.74
CA ILE A 76 -0.29 -3.27 4.81
C ILE A 76 -1.32 -3.78 5.81
N ARG A 77 -0.90 -3.98 7.05
CA ARG A 77 -1.77 -4.45 8.12
C ARG A 77 -1.67 -3.55 9.33
N PRO A 78 -2.75 -3.42 10.12
CA PRO A 78 -2.67 -2.65 11.35
C PRO A 78 -1.83 -3.39 12.39
N ASP A 79 -1.05 -2.63 13.16
CA ASP A 79 -0.39 -3.16 14.35
C ASP A 79 -1.37 -3.19 15.54
N SER A 80 -0.89 -3.52 16.74
CA SER A 80 -1.73 -3.61 17.93
C SER A 80 -2.40 -2.29 18.31
N ARG A 81 -1.90 -1.17 17.80
CA ARG A 81 -2.44 0.17 18.05
C ARG A 81 -3.26 0.71 16.88
N GLY A 82 -3.39 -0.07 15.82
CA GLY A 82 -4.10 0.35 14.61
C GLY A 82 -3.25 1.12 13.62
N ALA A 83 -1.97 1.35 13.90
CA ALA A 83 -1.06 2.02 12.97
C ALA A 83 -0.69 1.07 11.82
N PRO A 84 -0.54 1.60 10.58
CA PRO A 84 -0.21 0.73 9.46
C PRO A 84 1.22 0.21 9.56
N ARG A 85 1.39 -1.05 9.23
CA ARG A 85 2.70 -1.68 9.05
C ARG A 85 2.74 -2.30 7.66
N LEU A 86 3.86 -2.11 6.98
CA LEU A 86 4.06 -2.59 5.63
C LEU A 86 5.07 -3.72 5.63
N GLU A 87 4.68 -4.83 5.02
CA GLU A 87 5.54 -5.99 4.83
C GLU A 87 5.68 -6.26 3.33
N LEU A 88 6.89 -6.55 2.90
CA LEU A 88 7.17 -6.95 1.53
C LEU A 88 7.27 -8.46 1.45
N LEU A 89 6.69 -9.01 0.39
CA LEU A 89 6.62 -10.45 0.13
C LEU A 89 7.17 -10.71 -1.28
N GLY A 90 7.47 -11.96 -1.56
CA GLY A 90 7.80 -12.40 -2.92
C GLY A 90 8.92 -11.59 -3.58
N SER A 91 8.68 -11.17 -4.82
CA SER A 91 9.68 -10.45 -5.61
C SER A 91 10.01 -9.07 -5.05
N ALA A 92 9.05 -8.40 -4.45
CA ALA A 92 9.29 -7.11 -3.81
C ALA A 92 10.25 -7.25 -2.63
N ARG A 93 10.08 -8.30 -1.83
CA ARG A 93 10.99 -8.60 -0.72
C ARG A 93 12.40 -8.88 -1.20
N ALA A 94 12.54 -9.72 -2.24
CA ALA A 94 13.84 -10.04 -2.81
C ALA A 94 14.55 -8.78 -3.33
N HIS A 95 13.80 -7.89 -3.98
CA HIS A 95 14.34 -6.65 -4.49
C HIS A 95 14.80 -5.73 -3.33
N ALA A 96 14.00 -5.64 -2.28
CA ALA A 96 14.35 -4.84 -1.09
C ALA A 96 15.62 -5.37 -0.43
N GLU A 97 15.77 -6.67 -0.34
CA GLU A 97 16.99 -7.29 0.22
C GLU A 97 18.23 -6.91 -0.60
N ARG A 98 18.11 -6.90 -1.93
CA ARG A 98 19.23 -6.46 -2.79
C ARG A 98 19.58 -4.99 -2.59
N LEU A 99 18.62 -4.16 -2.21
CA LEU A 99 18.87 -2.74 -1.91
C LEU A 99 19.40 -2.52 -0.50
N GLY A 100 19.50 -3.56 0.32
CA GLY A 100 19.98 -3.43 1.69
C GLY A 100 18.94 -2.90 2.66
N VAL A 101 17.65 -3.02 2.33
CA VAL A 101 16.56 -2.56 3.20
C VAL A 101 16.49 -3.43 4.45
N ARG A 102 16.44 -2.79 5.62
CA ARG A 102 16.30 -3.45 6.91
C ARG A 102 15.00 -3.11 7.62
N ARG A 103 14.48 -1.91 7.37
CA ARG A 103 13.28 -1.43 8.04
C ARG A 103 12.44 -0.64 7.05
N ILE A 104 11.13 -0.82 7.17
CA ILE A 104 10.16 -0.13 6.32
C ILE A 104 9.23 0.66 7.22
N LEU A 105 9.06 1.94 6.90
CA LEU A 105 8.17 2.84 7.61
C LEU A 105 7.10 3.30 6.63
N VAL A 106 5.86 3.31 7.09
CA VAL A 106 4.73 3.75 6.27
C VAL A 106 3.83 4.68 7.09
N SER A 107 3.33 5.70 6.46
CA SER A 107 2.30 6.57 7.02
C SER A 107 1.24 6.82 5.98
N ILE A 108 -0.02 6.78 6.39
CA ILE A 108 -1.18 6.97 5.52
C ILE A 108 -2.05 8.05 6.15
N SER A 109 -2.51 8.98 5.31
CA SER A 109 -3.41 10.04 5.75
C SER A 109 -4.47 10.27 4.69
N HIS A 110 -5.58 10.87 5.07
CA HIS A 110 -6.61 11.24 4.12
C HIS A 110 -7.29 12.54 4.53
N ASP A 111 -7.65 13.33 3.52
CA ASP A 111 -8.37 14.57 3.70
C ASP A 111 -8.95 15.01 2.36
N ALA A 112 -10.09 15.67 2.40
CA ALA A 112 -10.70 16.31 1.23
C ALA A 112 -10.80 15.41 -0.01
N GLY A 113 -11.17 14.13 0.20
CA GLY A 113 -11.35 13.19 -0.90
C GLY A 113 -10.06 12.59 -1.46
N VAL A 114 -8.95 12.77 -0.75
CA VAL A 114 -7.64 12.25 -1.17
C VAL A 114 -7.06 11.38 -0.06
N ALA A 115 -6.50 10.25 -0.43
CA ALA A 115 -5.65 9.46 0.44
C ALA A 115 -4.20 9.65 0.01
N ALA A 116 -3.31 9.81 0.97
CA ALA A 116 -1.89 9.99 0.71
C ALA A 116 -1.10 8.98 1.55
N ALA A 117 0.00 8.52 1.01
CA ALA A 117 0.89 7.61 1.72
C ALA A 117 2.34 7.94 1.45
N VAL A 118 3.17 7.77 2.46
CA VAL A 118 4.62 7.85 2.33
C VAL A 118 5.24 6.56 2.82
N VAL A 119 6.24 6.08 2.09
CA VAL A 119 7.01 4.89 2.46
C VAL A 119 8.48 5.28 2.51
N VAL A 120 9.14 4.92 3.59
CA VAL A 120 10.57 5.13 3.78
C VAL A 120 11.22 3.76 3.95
N LEU A 121 12.22 3.50 3.12
CA LEU A 121 13.03 2.29 3.24
C LEU A 121 14.33 2.68 3.91
N ASP A 122 14.59 2.08 5.07
CA ASP A 122 15.78 2.34 5.86
C ASP A 122 16.69 1.11 5.83
N GLY A 123 17.98 1.33 5.68
CA GLY A 123 18.92 0.23 5.55
C GLY A 123 20.36 0.69 5.72
N GLN A 124 21.24 -0.02 5.05
CA GLN A 124 22.67 0.29 5.13
C GLN A 124 23.19 0.92 3.86
#